data_3f0605e5cd0c1973546cc8fd75836369
#
_entry.id   3f0605e5cd0c1973546cc8fd75836369
#
_cell.length_a   1.000
_cell.length_b   1.000
_cell.length_c   1.000
_cell.angle_alpha   90.00
_cell.angle_beta   90.00
_cell.angle_gamma   90.00
#
_symmetry.space_group_name_H-M   'P 1'
#
loop_
_entity.id
_entity.type
_entity.pdbx_description
1 polymer ?
#
loop_
_entity_poly.entity_id
_entity_poly.type
_entity_poly.pdbx_seq_one_letter_code
_entity_poly.pdbx_strand_id
1 'polypeptide(L)'
;MYFFDKHPNFKAHTLFEDDCGQAATYETWYAHADELGGIMPSRSLAAIVCRNTIGSALSYLCCLQRRVVPLLLDEAMDDELKQGLLAAYRPEFIFCPHGTEGGKPLYSLYDYDVYRHNNTSPALYEDLGLLLTTSGSTGSPKLVRLSYDNIQSNAASIAQYLELTAADRPVSSLPMHYTFGLSVINSHVLCGAAECLTTATVFDAAFWKFCKEKRVTSIAGVPFTYECLRRLKFTAMELPDLTLMIQAGGKLSKKLQKEFGQYAAGTGKRFVVMYGQTEATARMSYLPPADCLRKIGSIGVAIPGGSFRILDDDHAELTEPNAIGELCYDGPNVSLGYAHGADDLQLGDERHGRLLTGDLAYCDEDGFYYIAGRKKRFVKIMGKRVNMDEVEQLFKNAFADRDFACTGGDDDLLVFTTAPETDCSDLEDFLVAKAGLHPSCFTIRSVAAIPKNSSGKTQYTDLPGLKD
;
A
#
# COMPACT_ATOMS: atom_id res chain seq x y z
N MET A 1 -4.81 25.22 2.48
CA MET A 1 -5.80 24.61 1.56
C MET A 1 -5.37 23.18 1.34
N TYR A 2 -6.25 22.25 1.60
CA TYR A 2 -6.00 20.83 1.35
C TYR A 2 -6.33 20.49 -0.12
N PHE A 3 -5.76 19.39 -0.65
CA PHE A 3 -6.07 18.96 -2.03
C PHE A 3 -7.54 18.61 -2.24
N PHE A 4 -8.24 18.29 -1.18
CA PHE A 4 -9.65 17.96 -1.19
C PHE A 4 -10.58 19.18 -0.92
N ASP A 5 -10.04 20.38 -0.81
CA ASP A 5 -10.83 21.62 -0.84
C ASP A 5 -11.13 22.01 -2.31
N LYS A 6 -12.17 22.83 -2.52
CA LYS A 6 -12.50 23.31 -3.87
C LYS A 6 -11.38 24.14 -4.45
N HIS A 7 -10.82 23.70 -5.58
CA HIS A 7 -9.76 24.41 -6.29
C HIS A 7 -10.31 25.07 -7.57
N PRO A 8 -10.46 26.40 -7.62
CA PRO A 8 -11.12 27.08 -8.75
C PRO A 8 -10.46 26.80 -10.11
N ASN A 9 -9.13 26.67 -10.14
CA ASN A 9 -8.36 26.48 -11.37
C ASN A 9 -8.57 25.10 -12.01
N PHE A 10 -9.02 24.09 -11.24
CA PHE A 10 -9.19 22.72 -11.75
C PHE A 10 -10.64 22.39 -12.10
N LYS A 11 -11.57 23.32 -11.87
CA LYS A 11 -13.01 23.08 -11.99
C LYS A 11 -13.41 22.36 -13.29
N ALA A 12 -12.86 22.80 -14.41
CA ALA A 12 -13.14 22.23 -15.73
C ALA A 12 -12.26 21.02 -16.10
N HIS A 13 -11.27 20.66 -15.27
CA HIS A 13 -10.43 19.52 -15.56
C HIS A 13 -11.21 18.22 -15.39
N THR A 14 -10.88 17.22 -16.19
CA THR A 14 -11.29 15.84 -15.93
C THR A 14 -10.61 15.36 -14.65
N LEU A 15 -11.39 14.76 -13.76
CA LEU A 15 -10.90 14.17 -12.50
C LEU A 15 -10.71 12.65 -12.65
N PHE A 16 -11.75 11.98 -13.15
CA PHE A 16 -11.76 10.53 -13.37
C PHE A 16 -12.32 10.19 -14.75
N GLU A 17 -11.79 9.14 -15.36
CA GLU A 17 -12.36 8.45 -16.51
C GLU A 17 -12.31 6.95 -16.27
N ASP A 18 -13.34 6.22 -16.70
CA ASP A 18 -13.37 4.77 -16.54
C ASP A 18 -13.35 4.02 -17.87
N ASP A 19 -13.27 2.69 -17.79
CA ASP A 19 -13.30 1.78 -18.93
C ASP A 19 -14.72 1.48 -19.45
N CYS A 20 -15.76 1.99 -18.76
CA CYS A 20 -17.16 1.98 -19.21
C CYS A 20 -17.53 3.21 -20.05
N GLY A 21 -16.60 4.15 -20.23
CA GLY A 21 -16.80 5.38 -20.99
C GLY A 21 -17.42 6.52 -20.18
N GLN A 22 -17.51 6.40 -18.86
CA GLN A 22 -17.96 7.48 -17.99
C GLN A 22 -16.77 8.40 -17.62
N ALA A 23 -17.09 9.64 -17.27
CA ALA A 23 -16.13 10.63 -16.80
C ALA A 23 -16.73 11.50 -15.71
N ALA A 24 -15.88 11.99 -14.82
CA ALA A 24 -16.20 12.98 -13.82
C ALA A 24 -15.20 14.15 -13.91
N THR A 25 -15.67 15.38 -13.77
CA THR A 25 -14.81 16.56 -13.64
C THR A 25 -14.65 16.94 -12.16
N TYR A 26 -13.71 17.83 -11.85
CA TYR A 26 -13.61 18.43 -10.52
C TYR A 26 -14.92 19.17 -10.15
N GLU A 27 -15.59 19.81 -11.13
CA GLU A 27 -16.89 20.43 -10.90
C GLU A 27 -17.96 19.42 -10.50
N THR A 28 -17.98 18.25 -11.16
CA THR A 28 -18.89 17.15 -10.82
C THR A 28 -18.67 16.69 -9.37
N TRP A 29 -17.41 16.50 -8.98
CA TRP A 29 -17.09 16.19 -7.58
C TRP A 29 -17.60 17.24 -6.62
N TYR A 30 -17.35 18.53 -6.89
CA TYR A 30 -17.77 19.61 -5.99
C TYR A 30 -19.30 19.69 -5.86
N ALA A 31 -20.04 19.42 -6.92
CA ALA A 31 -21.50 19.37 -6.89
C ALA A 31 -22.02 18.23 -6.00
N HIS A 32 -21.50 17.00 -6.19
CA HIS A 32 -21.86 15.86 -5.35
C HIS A 32 -21.51 16.11 -3.87
N ALA A 33 -20.36 16.71 -3.58
CA ALA A 33 -19.97 17.03 -2.22
C ALA A 33 -20.90 18.07 -1.58
N ASP A 34 -21.38 19.08 -2.33
CA ASP A 34 -22.35 20.06 -1.83
C ASP A 34 -23.69 19.41 -1.50
N GLU A 35 -24.21 18.53 -2.38
CA GLU A 35 -25.45 17.80 -2.15
C GLU A 35 -25.36 16.88 -0.94
N LEU A 36 -24.27 16.11 -0.81
CA LEU A 36 -24.00 15.27 0.34
C LEU A 36 -23.88 16.06 1.65
N GLY A 37 -23.40 17.31 1.59
CA GLY A 37 -23.34 18.21 2.74
C GLY A 37 -24.71 18.59 3.31
N GLY A 38 -25.77 18.48 2.52
CA GLY A 38 -27.16 18.63 2.97
C GLY A 38 -27.71 17.36 3.66
N ILE A 39 -27.04 16.22 3.50
CA ILE A 39 -27.50 14.91 3.98
C ILE A 39 -26.65 14.45 5.16
N MET A 40 -25.34 14.64 5.09
CA MET A 40 -24.36 14.15 6.04
C MET A 40 -23.75 15.30 6.85
N PRO A 41 -23.92 15.33 8.18
CA PRO A 41 -23.24 16.30 9.01
C PRO A 41 -21.72 16.18 8.92
N SER A 42 -21.03 17.31 8.98
CA SER A 42 -19.57 17.31 9.18
C SER A 42 -19.21 16.56 10.46
N ARG A 43 -18.07 15.89 10.47
CA ARG A 43 -17.61 15.04 11.58
C ARG A 43 -18.46 13.79 11.83
N SER A 44 -19.20 13.33 10.81
CA SER A 44 -19.79 11.99 10.81
C SER A 44 -18.73 10.94 10.40
N LEU A 45 -18.96 9.68 10.79
CA LEU A 45 -18.17 8.51 10.34
C LEU A 45 -18.94 7.82 9.22
N ALA A 46 -18.27 7.56 8.11
CA ALA A 46 -18.82 6.82 6.97
C ALA A 46 -17.92 5.64 6.57
N ALA A 47 -18.48 4.45 6.36
CA ALA A 47 -17.78 3.35 5.72
C ALA A 47 -17.92 3.46 4.20
N ILE A 48 -16.87 3.14 3.46
CA ILE A 48 -16.87 3.05 1.99
C ILE A 48 -16.40 1.66 1.59
N VAL A 49 -17.28 0.88 0.96
CA VAL A 49 -16.94 -0.41 0.35
C VAL A 49 -16.27 -0.12 -0.98
N CYS A 50 -14.96 -0.26 -1.07
CA CYS A 50 -14.13 0.29 -2.14
C CYS A 50 -14.02 -0.62 -3.36
N ARG A 51 -14.21 -0.01 -4.53
CA ARG A 51 -13.81 -0.50 -5.87
C ARG A 51 -12.97 0.56 -6.57
N ASN A 52 -12.28 0.18 -7.64
CA ASN A 52 -11.60 1.15 -8.50
C ASN A 52 -12.59 1.72 -9.55
N THR A 53 -13.62 2.42 -9.08
CA THR A 53 -14.67 3.04 -9.90
C THR A 53 -14.86 4.51 -9.55
N ILE A 54 -15.52 5.26 -10.44
CA ILE A 54 -15.77 6.69 -10.24
C ILE A 54 -16.60 6.94 -8.98
N GLY A 55 -17.66 6.16 -8.75
CA GLY A 55 -18.52 6.31 -7.58
C GLY A 55 -17.76 6.11 -6.28
N SER A 56 -16.89 5.09 -6.20
CA SER A 56 -16.06 4.85 -5.03
C SER A 56 -15.07 5.99 -4.75
N ALA A 57 -14.32 6.40 -5.77
CA ALA A 57 -13.33 7.47 -5.63
C ALA A 57 -13.96 8.82 -5.28
N LEU A 58 -15.10 9.15 -5.90
CA LEU A 58 -15.87 10.35 -5.55
C LEU A 58 -16.43 10.29 -4.14
N SER A 59 -16.92 9.13 -3.67
CA SER A 59 -17.38 8.95 -2.29
C SER A 59 -16.31 9.33 -1.29
N TYR A 60 -15.06 8.86 -1.51
CA TYR A 60 -13.91 9.21 -0.69
C TYR A 60 -13.62 10.72 -0.70
N LEU A 61 -13.53 11.33 -1.88
CA LEU A 61 -13.21 12.75 -2.01
C LEU A 61 -14.33 13.66 -1.46
N CYS A 62 -15.60 13.28 -1.63
CA CYS A 62 -16.75 13.99 -1.04
C CYS A 62 -16.70 13.94 0.49
N CYS A 63 -16.40 12.78 1.09
CA CYS A 63 -16.23 12.65 2.53
C CYS A 63 -15.13 13.60 3.03
N LEU A 64 -13.94 13.59 2.44
CA LEU A 64 -12.86 14.49 2.86
C LEU A 64 -13.24 15.96 2.74
N GLN A 65 -13.83 16.38 1.60
CA GLN A 65 -14.24 17.76 1.37
C GLN A 65 -15.28 18.24 2.39
N ARG A 66 -16.19 17.34 2.80
CA ARG A 66 -17.24 17.65 3.80
C ARG A 66 -16.81 17.40 5.23
N ARG A 67 -15.54 17.02 5.46
CA ARG A 67 -15.02 16.66 6.80
C ARG A 67 -15.80 15.51 7.45
N VAL A 68 -16.37 14.64 6.64
CA VAL A 68 -16.85 13.31 7.05
C VAL A 68 -15.63 12.38 7.05
N VAL A 69 -15.46 11.58 8.09
CA VAL A 69 -14.30 10.66 8.21
C VAL A 69 -14.63 9.36 7.48
N PRO A 70 -13.94 9.01 6.37
CA PRO A 70 -14.14 7.75 5.71
C PRO A 70 -13.36 6.62 6.38
N LEU A 71 -14.00 5.45 6.52
CA LEU A 71 -13.40 4.15 6.79
C LEU A 71 -13.40 3.36 5.48
N LEU A 72 -12.23 3.10 4.90
CA LEU A 72 -12.12 2.38 3.64
C LEU A 72 -12.05 0.86 3.86
N LEU A 73 -12.97 0.13 3.25
CA LEU A 73 -13.10 -1.32 3.34
C LEU A 73 -12.90 -1.96 1.95
N ASP A 74 -12.20 -3.08 1.90
CA ASP A 74 -12.12 -3.90 0.69
C ASP A 74 -13.49 -4.52 0.40
N GLU A 75 -13.99 -4.41 -0.83
CA GLU A 75 -15.21 -5.12 -1.24
C GLU A 75 -15.06 -6.63 -1.07
N ALA A 76 -13.88 -7.17 -1.40
CA ALA A 76 -13.56 -8.59 -1.30
C ALA A 76 -13.23 -9.05 0.12
N MET A 77 -13.32 -8.16 1.12
CA MET A 77 -13.10 -8.52 2.52
C MET A 77 -14.11 -9.56 2.96
N ASP A 78 -13.65 -10.53 3.76
CA ASP A 78 -14.52 -11.51 4.40
C ASP A 78 -15.68 -10.84 5.14
N ASP A 79 -16.91 -11.38 4.97
CA ASP A 79 -18.11 -10.74 5.48
C ASP A 79 -18.16 -10.70 7.02
N GLU A 80 -17.65 -11.70 7.72
CA GLU A 80 -17.59 -11.71 9.19
C GLU A 80 -16.65 -10.62 9.68
N LEU A 81 -15.48 -10.46 9.06
CA LEU A 81 -14.53 -9.39 9.38
C LEU A 81 -15.13 -8.02 9.06
N LYS A 82 -15.82 -7.87 7.93
CA LYS A 82 -16.50 -6.62 7.53
C LYS A 82 -17.56 -6.23 8.55
N GLN A 83 -18.43 -7.16 8.91
CA GLN A 83 -19.47 -6.94 9.92
C GLN A 83 -18.87 -6.65 11.31
N GLY A 84 -17.77 -7.32 11.66
CA GLY A 84 -17.01 -7.05 12.89
C GLY A 84 -16.48 -5.61 12.95
N LEU A 85 -15.92 -5.10 11.84
CA LEU A 85 -15.46 -3.71 11.72
C LEU A 85 -16.63 -2.73 11.81
N LEU A 86 -17.73 -2.97 11.09
CA LEU A 86 -18.92 -2.10 11.14
C LEU A 86 -19.53 -2.06 12.54
N ALA A 87 -19.56 -3.17 13.25
CA ALA A 87 -20.05 -3.25 14.64
C ALA A 87 -19.11 -2.53 15.63
N ALA A 88 -17.78 -2.69 15.47
CA ALA A 88 -16.79 -2.08 16.35
C ALA A 88 -16.71 -0.56 16.22
N TYR A 89 -16.84 -0.03 14.99
CA TYR A 89 -16.68 1.40 14.70
C TYR A 89 -17.99 2.16 14.54
N ARG A 90 -19.09 1.47 14.30
CA ARG A 90 -20.45 2.02 14.22
C ARG A 90 -20.58 3.22 13.28
N PRO A 91 -20.19 3.12 11.98
CA PRO A 91 -20.37 4.21 11.04
C PRO A 91 -21.86 4.57 10.91
N GLU A 92 -22.16 5.86 10.84
CA GLU A 92 -23.52 6.35 10.64
C GLU A 92 -23.96 6.20 9.18
N PHE A 93 -23.01 6.33 8.25
CA PHE A 93 -23.27 6.21 6.82
C PHE A 93 -22.46 5.10 6.19
N ILE A 94 -23.00 4.51 5.12
CA ILE A 94 -22.28 3.55 4.28
C ILE A 94 -22.44 3.95 2.82
N PHE A 95 -21.32 3.98 2.10
CA PHE A 95 -21.25 4.07 0.65
C PHE A 95 -20.91 2.68 0.10
N CYS A 96 -21.74 2.17 -0.78
CA CYS A 96 -21.55 0.86 -1.37
C CYS A 96 -22.04 0.81 -2.81
N PRO A 97 -21.61 -0.16 -3.63
CA PRO A 97 -22.10 -0.35 -4.97
C PRO A 97 -23.64 -0.52 -4.99
N HIS A 98 -24.27 -0.09 -6.07
CA HIS A 98 -25.71 -0.22 -6.26
C HIS A 98 -26.22 -1.64 -5.97
N GLY A 99 -27.29 -1.73 -5.19
CA GLY A 99 -27.94 -3.00 -4.86
C GLY A 99 -27.23 -3.87 -3.82
N THR A 100 -26.19 -3.35 -3.16
CA THR A 100 -25.48 -4.07 -2.07
C THR A 100 -26.31 -4.07 -0.78
N GLU A 101 -26.93 -2.92 -0.44
CA GLU A 101 -27.78 -2.77 0.73
C GLU A 101 -29.26 -2.80 0.34
N GLY A 102 -30.10 -3.23 1.28
CA GLY A 102 -31.54 -3.19 1.11
C GLY A 102 -32.15 -1.83 1.44
N GLY A 103 -33.28 -1.49 0.82
CA GLY A 103 -34.01 -0.27 1.09
C GLY A 103 -33.75 0.85 0.07
N LYS A 104 -34.27 2.04 0.37
CA LYS A 104 -34.11 3.22 -0.49
C LYS A 104 -32.85 4.00 -0.09
N PRO A 105 -31.89 4.25 -1.02
CA PRO A 105 -30.75 5.07 -0.71
C PRO A 105 -31.13 6.52 -0.41
N LEU A 106 -30.33 7.19 0.41
CA LEU A 106 -30.45 8.63 0.65
C LEU A 106 -29.95 9.44 -0.55
N TYR A 107 -28.94 8.92 -1.22
CA TYR A 107 -28.26 9.54 -2.35
C TYR A 107 -27.63 8.48 -3.25
N SER A 108 -27.49 8.80 -4.53
CA SER A 108 -26.76 7.94 -5.48
C SER A 108 -25.78 8.78 -6.29
N LEU A 109 -24.58 8.24 -6.49
CA LEU A 109 -23.54 8.89 -7.31
C LEU A 109 -22.83 7.81 -8.15
N TYR A 110 -22.93 7.94 -9.47
CA TYR A 110 -22.41 6.96 -10.43
C TYR A 110 -22.92 5.54 -10.12
N ASP A 111 -22.04 4.61 -9.81
CA ASP A 111 -22.31 3.21 -9.47
C ASP A 111 -22.49 2.96 -7.96
N TYR A 112 -22.59 4.03 -7.13
CA TYR A 112 -22.67 3.96 -5.67
C TYR A 112 -23.96 4.53 -5.11
N ASP A 113 -24.41 3.90 -4.03
CA ASP A 113 -25.51 4.36 -3.18
C ASP A 113 -24.99 4.72 -1.79
N VAL A 114 -25.67 5.68 -1.15
CA VAL A 114 -25.42 6.12 0.23
C VAL A 114 -26.60 5.75 1.09
N TYR A 115 -26.36 5.02 2.15
CA TYR A 115 -27.34 4.63 3.15
C TYR A 115 -26.99 5.20 4.51
N ARG A 116 -28.00 5.40 5.36
CA ARG A 116 -27.82 5.74 6.77
C ARG A 116 -28.18 4.54 7.62
N HIS A 117 -27.26 4.14 8.49
CA HIS A 117 -27.49 3.13 9.50
C HIS A 117 -28.11 3.76 10.77
N ASN A 118 -28.76 2.94 11.61
CA ASN A 118 -29.35 3.40 12.87
C ASN A 118 -28.29 3.68 13.95
N ASN A 119 -27.10 4.06 13.55
CA ASN A 119 -26.00 4.43 14.43
C ASN A 119 -25.91 5.95 14.54
N THR A 120 -25.44 6.44 15.69
CA THR A 120 -24.94 7.81 15.81
C THR A 120 -23.43 7.76 15.68
N SER A 121 -22.86 8.67 14.89
CA SER A 121 -21.40 8.75 14.75
C SER A 121 -20.73 8.87 16.11
N PRO A 122 -19.64 8.10 16.38
CA PRO A 122 -18.88 8.24 17.61
C PRO A 122 -18.20 9.61 17.68
N ALA A 123 -17.72 9.96 18.89
CA ALA A 123 -16.88 11.15 19.04
C ALA A 123 -15.57 10.96 18.25
N LEU A 124 -15.20 11.97 17.45
CA LEU A 124 -14.03 11.93 16.59
C LEU A 124 -13.04 13.02 17.01
N TYR A 125 -11.75 12.68 17.07
CA TYR A 125 -10.68 13.69 17.22
C TYR A 125 -10.79 14.72 16.10
N GLU A 126 -10.63 16.00 16.42
CA GLU A 126 -10.88 17.10 15.48
C GLU A 126 -10.11 17.01 14.16
N ASP A 127 -8.86 16.50 14.19
CA ASP A 127 -8.02 16.37 13.00
C ASP A 127 -8.11 14.98 12.34
N LEU A 128 -8.86 14.03 12.91
CA LEU A 128 -9.04 12.72 12.29
C LEU A 128 -9.70 12.86 10.92
N GLY A 129 -9.01 12.43 9.86
CA GLY A 129 -9.42 12.58 8.48
C GLY A 129 -9.72 11.28 7.74
N LEU A 130 -9.12 10.15 8.17
CA LEU A 130 -9.24 8.88 7.45
C LEU A 130 -8.90 7.69 8.35
N LEU A 131 -9.59 6.58 8.13
CA LEU A 131 -9.33 5.29 8.77
C LEU A 131 -9.01 4.24 7.72
N LEU A 132 -7.89 3.53 7.91
CA LEU A 132 -7.44 2.46 7.02
C LEU A 132 -7.20 1.16 7.78
N THR A 133 -7.54 0.04 7.15
CA THR A 133 -7.15 -1.29 7.62
C THR A 133 -5.66 -1.52 7.39
N THR A 134 -5.02 -2.35 8.20
CA THR A 134 -3.65 -2.81 7.97
C THR A 134 -3.64 -4.17 7.29
N SER A 135 -2.68 -4.41 6.40
CA SER A 135 -2.53 -5.67 5.65
C SER A 135 -2.12 -6.89 6.48
N GLY A 136 -2.07 -6.77 7.80
CA GLY A 136 -1.64 -7.83 8.72
C GLY A 136 -2.62 -8.06 9.88
N SER A 137 -3.87 -7.58 9.77
CA SER A 137 -4.85 -7.73 10.85
C SER A 137 -5.36 -9.16 10.92
N THR A 138 -4.72 -9.94 11.76
CA THR A 138 -5.18 -11.24 12.26
C THR A 138 -6.45 -11.05 13.10
N GLY A 139 -7.62 -11.01 12.47
CA GLY A 139 -8.91 -11.07 13.19
C GLY A 139 -9.23 -9.92 14.16
N SER A 140 -8.34 -8.98 14.37
CA SER A 140 -8.58 -7.81 15.24
C SER A 140 -9.05 -6.61 14.40
N PRO A 141 -10.09 -5.88 14.81
CA PRO A 141 -10.61 -4.71 14.08
C PRO A 141 -9.72 -3.46 14.22
N LYS A 142 -8.40 -3.62 14.10
CA LYS A 142 -7.42 -2.55 14.27
C LYS A 142 -7.34 -1.68 13.03
N LEU A 143 -7.56 -0.37 13.19
CA LEU A 143 -7.44 0.64 12.13
C LEU A 143 -6.28 1.60 12.41
N VAL A 144 -5.69 2.14 11.35
CA VAL A 144 -4.76 3.27 11.41
C VAL A 144 -5.56 4.56 11.32
N ARG A 145 -5.34 5.48 12.25
CA ARG A 145 -5.95 6.81 12.33
C ARG A 145 -5.04 7.83 11.63
N LEU A 146 -5.53 8.46 10.57
CA LEU A 146 -4.78 9.46 9.79
C LEU A 146 -5.45 10.82 9.91
N SER A 147 -4.66 11.86 10.13
CA SER A 147 -5.14 13.24 10.11
C SER A 147 -5.28 13.79 8.69
N TYR A 148 -5.98 14.90 8.54
CA TYR A 148 -6.03 15.66 7.28
C TYR A 148 -4.62 16.10 6.85
N ASP A 149 -3.77 16.52 7.81
CA ASP A 149 -2.41 16.95 7.55
C ASP A 149 -1.51 15.77 7.11
N ASN A 150 -1.70 14.58 7.69
CA ASN A 150 -0.98 13.39 7.23
C ASN A 150 -1.26 13.10 5.75
N ILE A 151 -2.54 13.14 5.36
CA ILE A 151 -2.97 12.87 3.98
C ILE A 151 -2.41 13.93 3.03
N GLN A 152 -2.54 15.21 3.40
CA GLN A 152 -2.07 16.33 2.60
C GLN A 152 -0.55 16.34 2.42
N SER A 153 0.19 16.19 3.52
CA SER A 153 1.65 16.23 3.47
C SER A 153 2.24 15.11 2.63
N ASN A 154 1.68 13.90 2.73
CA ASN A 154 2.11 12.78 1.91
C ASN A 154 1.80 13.00 0.43
N ALA A 155 0.58 13.49 0.09
CA ALA A 155 0.20 13.82 -1.29
C ALA A 155 1.14 14.88 -1.89
N ALA A 156 1.44 15.95 -1.14
CA ALA A 156 2.31 17.03 -1.58
C ALA A 156 3.76 16.54 -1.79
N SER A 157 4.28 15.74 -0.87
CA SER A 157 5.61 15.15 -0.98
C SER A 157 5.73 14.25 -2.21
N ILE A 158 4.72 13.39 -2.46
CA ILE A 158 4.70 12.50 -3.63
C ILE A 158 4.66 13.31 -4.92
N ALA A 159 3.79 14.31 -5.00
CA ALA A 159 3.70 15.19 -6.16
C ALA A 159 5.04 15.88 -6.47
N GLN A 160 5.75 16.29 -5.43
CA GLN A 160 7.05 16.93 -5.54
C GLN A 160 8.12 16.00 -6.11
N TYR A 161 8.38 14.84 -5.48
CA TYR A 161 9.50 13.99 -5.91
C TYR A 161 9.21 13.17 -7.17
N LEU A 162 7.94 12.95 -7.51
CA LEU A 162 7.55 12.38 -8.81
C LEU A 162 7.37 13.43 -9.89
N GLU A 163 7.46 14.72 -9.55
CA GLU A 163 7.29 15.86 -10.48
C GLU A 163 5.94 15.78 -11.21
N LEU A 164 4.86 15.49 -10.45
CA LEU A 164 3.53 15.31 -11.01
C LEU A 164 2.94 16.65 -11.45
N THR A 165 2.16 16.61 -12.51
CA THR A 165 1.48 17.76 -13.10
C THR A 165 0.03 17.42 -13.48
N ALA A 166 -0.75 18.42 -13.89
CA ALA A 166 -2.10 18.22 -14.39
C ALA A 166 -2.16 17.43 -15.73
N ALA A 167 -1.03 17.25 -16.39
CA ALA A 167 -0.93 16.44 -17.64
C ALA A 167 -0.79 14.94 -17.37
N ASP A 168 -0.51 14.54 -16.11
CA ASP A 168 -0.35 13.14 -15.76
C ASP A 168 -1.69 12.41 -15.77
N ARG A 169 -1.64 11.12 -16.14
CA ARG A 169 -2.81 10.23 -16.27
C ARG A 169 -2.45 8.86 -15.71
N PRO A 170 -2.48 8.67 -14.38
CA PRO A 170 -2.24 7.36 -13.78
C PRO A 170 -3.39 6.40 -14.11
N VAL A 171 -3.09 5.09 -14.11
CA VAL A 171 -4.14 4.05 -14.11
C VAL A 171 -4.25 3.41 -12.72
N SER A 172 -5.48 3.11 -12.30
CA SER A 172 -5.77 2.40 -11.06
C SER A 172 -5.38 0.92 -11.16
N SER A 173 -4.10 0.63 -11.05
CA SER A 173 -3.55 -0.73 -11.03
C SER A 173 -3.48 -1.36 -9.63
N LEU A 174 -3.85 -0.60 -8.60
CA LEU A 174 -3.89 -0.99 -7.19
C LEU A 174 -5.23 -0.61 -6.57
N PRO A 175 -5.77 -1.41 -5.62
CA PRO A 175 -7.01 -1.08 -4.95
C PRO A 175 -6.94 0.24 -4.19
N MET A 176 -8.01 1.04 -4.22
CA MET A 176 -8.05 2.33 -3.53
C MET A 176 -8.17 2.23 -2.00
N HIS A 177 -8.66 1.10 -1.44
CA HIS A 177 -8.62 0.86 0.01
C HIS A 177 -7.20 0.58 0.52
N TYR A 178 -6.29 0.20 -0.37
CA TYR A 178 -4.89 0.01 -0.05
C TYR A 178 -4.15 1.34 -0.09
N THR A 179 -3.45 1.66 0.98
CA THR A 179 -2.83 2.98 1.18
C THR A 179 -1.92 3.41 0.02
N PHE A 180 -1.23 2.46 -0.66
CA PHE A 180 -0.42 2.79 -1.85
C PHE A 180 -1.29 3.21 -3.04
N GLY A 181 -2.38 2.48 -3.34
CA GLY A 181 -3.33 2.86 -4.40
C GLY A 181 -3.97 4.21 -4.10
N LEU A 182 -4.44 4.41 -2.86
CA LEU A 182 -5.02 5.68 -2.42
C LEU A 182 -4.05 6.86 -2.56
N SER A 183 -2.76 6.64 -2.31
CA SER A 183 -1.74 7.70 -2.45
C SER A 183 -1.55 8.15 -3.90
N VAL A 184 -1.86 7.29 -4.89
CA VAL A 184 -1.90 7.68 -6.31
C VAL A 184 -3.03 8.67 -6.53
N ILE A 185 -4.26 8.35 -6.08
CA ILE A 185 -5.42 9.26 -6.16
C ILE A 185 -5.07 10.62 -5.52
N ASN A 186 -4.64 10.62 -4.25
CA ASN A 186 -4.41 11.85 -3.51
C ASN A 186 -3.38 12.77 -4.17
N SER A 187 -2.25 12.21 -4.63
CA SER A 187 -1.18 13.00 -5.23
C SER A 187 -1.53 13.56 -6.61
N HIS A 188 -2.33 12.84 -7.41
CA HIS A 188 -2.75 13.31 -8.72
C HIS A 188 -3.92 14.31 -8.63
N VAL A 189 -4.86 14.10 -7.70
CA VAL A 189 -5.91 15.10 -7.40
C VAL A 189 -5.30 16.43 -6.96
N LEU A 190 -4.26 16.41 -6.13
CA LEU A 190 -3.52 17.61 -5.72
C LEU A 190 -3.00 18.41 -6.92
N CYS A 191 -2.57 17.74 -7.97
CA CYS A 191 -2.01 18.37 -9.18
C CYS A 191 -3.07 18.76 -10.23
N GLY A 192 -4.35 18.46 -10.02
CA GLY A 192 -5.40 18.69 -11.01
C GLY A 192 -5.36 17.71 -12.18
N ALA A 193 -4.74 16.56 -12.01
CA ALA A 193 -4.59 15.50 -12.99
C ALA A 193 -5.87 14.63 -13.12
N ALA A 194 -5.97 13.89 -14.23
CA ALA A 194 -7.06 12.94 -14.49
C ALA A 194 -6.62 11.51 -14.23
N GLU A 195 -7.30 10.77 -13.34
CA GLU A 195 -7.01 9.35 -13.12
C GLU A 195 -7.90 8.44 -13.97
N CYS A 196 -7.30 7.39 -14.54
CA CYS A 196 -7.96 6.37 -15.35
C CYS A 196 -8.32 5.18 -14.46
N LEU A 197 -9.60 5.00 -14.16
CA LEU A 197 -10.11 3.99 -13.25
C LEU A 197 -10.57 2.74 -14.02
N THR A 198 -10.15 1.56 -13.58
CA THR A 198 -10.58 0.28 -14.13
C THR A 198 -10.55 -0.80 -13.05
N THR A 199 -11.45 -1.76 -13.15
CA THR A 199 -11.43 -2.98 -12.35
C THR A 199 -10.66 -4.10 -13.03
N ALA A 200 -10.26 -3.93 -14.31
CA ALA A 200 -9.43 -4.88 -15.02
C ALA A 200 -8.00 -4.92 -14.45
N THR A 201 -7.39 -6.08 -14.53
CA THR A 201 -6.05 -6.33 -14.01
C THR A 201 -4.99 -6.31 -15.13
N VAL A 202 -3.72 -6.26 -14.78
CA VAL A 202 -2.61 -6.34 -15.76
C VAL A 202 -2.61 -7.61 -16.63
N PHE A 203 -3.38 -8.64 -16.24
CA PHE A 203 -3.55 -9.87 -17.03
C PHE A 203 -4.60 -9.75 -18.12
N ASP A 204 -5.47 -8.76 -18.03
CA ASP A 204 -6.59 -8.59 -18.96
C ASP A 204 -6.15 -7.76 -20.17
N ALA A 205 -6.46 -8.24 -21.38
CA ALA A 205 -6.19 -7.47 -22.59
C ALA A 205 -6.94 -6.11 -22.60
N ALA A 206 -8.10 -6.05 -21.95
CA ALA A 206 -8.89 -4.83 -21.76
C ALA A 206 -8.12 -3.75 -21.01
N PHE A 207 -7.34 -4.11 -19.97
CA PHE A 207 -6.49 -3.18 -19.22
C PHE A 207 -5.50 -2.44 -20.14
N TRP A 208 -4.78 -3.19 -20.98
CA TRP A 208 -3.78 -2.61 -21.89
C TRP A 208 -4.40 -1.80 -23.03
N LYS A 209 -5.58 -2.23 -23.52
CA LYS A 209 -6.36 -1.46 -24.47
C LYS A 209 -6.77 -0.12 -23.85
N PHE A 210 -7.33 -0.13 -22.65
CA PHE A 210 -7.72 1.05 -21.89
C PHE A 210 -6.52 1.99 -21.64
N CYS A 211 -5.37 1.46 -21.22
CA CYS A 211 -4.15 2.25 -21.04
C CYS A 211 -3.73 3.01 -22.31
N LYS A 212 -3.83 2.38 -23.48
CA LYS A 212 -3.52 3.01 -24.77
C LYS A 212 -4.55 4.08 -25.14
N GLU A 213 -5.84 3.75 -25.06
CA GLU A 213 -6.94 4.66 -25.42
C GLU A 213 -6.96 5.92 -24.55
N LYS A 214 -6.69 5.75 -23.24
CA LYS A 214 -6.64 6.86 -22.28
C LYS A 214 -5.28 7.53 -22.17
N ARG A 215 -4.29 7.09 -22.95
CA ARG A 215 -2.94 7.66 -22.98
C ARG A 215 -2.32 7.72 -21.57
N VAL A 216 -2.36 6.59 -20.87
CA VAL A 216 -1.87 6.47 -19.50
C VAL A 216 -0.39 6.82 -19.42
N THR A 217 -0.03 7.72 -18.48
CA THR A 217 1.35 8.17 -18.28
C THR A 217 2.08 7.43 -17.16
N SER A 218 1.35 6.83 -16.22
CA SER A 218 1.99 6.13 -15.10
C SER A 218 1.25 4.86 -14.67
N ILE A 219 2.05 3.87 -14.22
CA ILE A 219 1.56 2.62 -13.63
C ILE A 219 2.22 2.37 -12.29
N ALA A 220 1.41 1.99 -11.29
CA ALA A 220 1.84 1.60 -9.95
C ALA A 220 1.80 0.09 -9.78
N GLY A 221 2.73 -0.50 -9.03
CA GLY A 221 2.71 -1.93 -8.78
C GLY A 221 3.48 -2.37 -7.54
N VAL A 222 3.01 -3.47 -6.95
CA VAL A 222 3.74 -4.21 -5.92
C VAL A 222 4.73 -5.18 -6.60
N PRO A 223 5.67 -5.82 -5.87
CA PRO A 223 6.63 -6.76 -6.49
C PRO A 223 5.97 -7.81 -7.38
N PHE A 224 4.85 -8.38 -6.94
CA PHE A 224 4.09 -9.36 -7.72
C PHE A 224 3.61 -8.78 -9.06
N THR A 225 3.14 -7.53 -9.09
CA THR A 225 2.77 -6.85 -10.34
C THR A 225 3.95 -6.83 -11.33
N TYR A 226 5.14 -6.49 -10.86
CA TYR A 226 6.35 -6.45 -11.71
C TYR A 226 6.80 -7.83 -12.19
N GLU A 227 6.60 -8.89 -11.40
CA GLU A 227 6.78 -10.27 -11.86
C GLU A 227 5.81 -10.61 -13.00
N CYS A 228 4.54 -10.22 -12.86
CA CYS A 228 3.53 -10.38 -13.90
C CYS A 228 3.87 -9.59 -15.17
N LEU A 229 4.26 -8.33 -15.03
CA LEU A 229 4.69 -7.47 -16.15
C LEU A 229 5.84 -8.10 -16.93
N ARG A 230 6.82 -8.69 -16.23
CA ARG A 230 7.92 -9.43 -16.87
C ARG A 230 7.40 -10.64 -17.65
N ARG A 231 6.52 -11.47 -17.05
CA ARG A 231 5.92 -12.64 -17.73
C ARG A 231 5.12 -12.24 -18.97
N LEU A 232 4.42 -11.11 -18.92
CA LEU A 232 3.67 -10.53 -20.03
C LEU A 232 4.55 -9.86 -21.09
N LYS A 233 5.89 -9.88 -20.92
CA LYS A 233 6.84 -9.18 -21.81
C LYS A 233 6.52 -7.69 -21.96
N PHE A 234 6.16 -7.05 -20.86
CA PHE A 234 5.78 -5.62 -20.81
C PHE A 234 6.78 -4.70 -21.52
N THR A 235 8.07 -4.98 -21.42
CA THR A 235 9.13 -4.19 -22.08
C THR A 235 9.08 -4.21 -23.61
N ALA A 236 8.30 -5.11 -24.20
CA ALA A 236 8.04 -5.18 -25.64
C ALA A 236 6.70 -4.54 -26.05
N MET A 237 5.90 -4.06 -25.09
CA MET A 237 4.62 -3.42 -25.36
C MET A 237 4.83 -1.97 -25.85
N GLU A 238 4.07 -1.58 -26.85
CA GLU A 238 4.02 -0.19 -27.29
C GLU A 238 3.09 0.64 -26.40
N LEU A 239 3.68 1.38 -25.49
CA LEU A 239 3.02 2.32 -24.57
C LEU A 239 3.75 3.67 -24.64
N PRO A 240 3.51 4.45 -25.72
CA PRO A 240 4.30 5.67 -26.00
C PRO A 240 4.06 6.77 -24.95
N ASP A 241 2.85 6.87 -24.40
CA ASP A 241 2.51 7.90 -23.42
C ASP A 241 3.00 7.55 -22.00
N LEU A 242 3.33 6.28 -21.72
CA LEU A 242 3.81 5.86 -20.40
C LEU A 242 5.23 6.41 -20.17
N THR A 243 5.37 7.24 -19.14
CA THR A 243 6.62 7.89 -18.74
C THR A 243 7.13 7.47 -17.37
N LEU A 244 6.25 6.96 -16.52
CA LEU A 244 6.54 6.68 -15.11
C LEU A 244 6.05 5.30 -14.68
N MET A 245 6.95 4.53 -14.09
CA MET A 245 6.66 3.26 -13.43
C MET A 245 7.05 3.38 -11.95
N ILE A 246 6.14 3.05 -11.05
CA ILE A 246 6.36 3.16 -9.61
C ILE A 246 6.13 1.83 -8.90
N GLN A 247 7.04 1.47 -8.00
CA GLN A 247 7.00 0.23 -7.26
C GLN A 247 7.11 0.50 -5.74
N ALA A 248 6.23 -0.11 -4.97
CA ALA A 248 6.28 -0.13 -3.51
C ALA A 248 5.54 -1.36 -2.95
N GLY A 249 5.32 -1.40 -1.63
CA GLY A 249 4.47 -2.40 -0.97
C GLY A 249 5.14 -3.73 -0.68
N GLY A 250 6.42 -3.88 -1.02
CA GLY A 250 7.24 -5.06 -0.74
C GLY A 250 8.63 -4.95 -1.35
N LYS A 251 9.55 -5.81 -0.91
CA LYS A 251 10.93 -5.82 -1.40
C LYS A 251 10.97 -6.35 -2.84
N LEU A 252 11.33 -5.48 -3.78
CA LEU A 252 11.55 -5.87 -5.17
C LEU A 252 12.84 -6.68 -5.29
N SER A 253 12.82 -7.78 -6.07
CA SER A 253 14.05 -8.54 -6.31
C SER A 253 15.06 -7.69 -7.07
N LYS A 254 16.34 -7.85 -6.74
CA LYS A 254 17.45 -7.12 -7.41
C LYS A 254 17.45 -7.33 -8.92
N LYS A 255 17.03 -8.53 -9.37
CA LYS A 255 16.91 -8.87 -10.80
C LYS A 255 15.83 -8.02 -11.49
N LEU A 256 14.63 -7.92 -10.90
CA LEU A 256 13.53 -7.12 -11.45
C LEU A 256 13.87 -5.63 -11.42
N GLN A 257 14.46 -5.13 -10.33
CA GLN A 257 14.88 -3.73 -10.27
C GLN A 257 15.88 -3.41 -11.39
N LYS A 258 16.88 -4.29 -11.62
CA LYS A 258 17.85 -4.11 -12.71
C LYS A 258 17.17 -4.12 -14.08
N GLU A 259 16.27 -5.08 -14.33
CA GLU A 259 15.56 -5.25 -15.60
C GLU A 259 14.70 -4.02 -15.93
N PHE A 260 13.83 -3.61 -15.01
CA PHE A 260 12.95 -2.45 -15.21
C PHE A 260 13.72 -1.12 -15.20
N GLY A 261 14.78 -1.01 -14.40
CA GLY A 261 15.68 0.15 -14.42
C GLY A 261 16.41 0.30 -15.76
N GLN A 262 16.90 -0.79 -16.34
CA GLN A 262 17.52 -0.79 -17.69
C GLN A 262 16.51 -0.45 -18.78
N TYR A 263 15.30 -1.01 -18.70
CA TYR A 263 14.21 -0.66 -19.61
C TYR A 263 13.88 0.83 -19.56
N ALA A 264 13.72 1.37 -18.36
CA ALA A 264 13.42 2.79 -18.15
C ALA A 264 14.52 3.68 -18.73
N ALA A 265 15.78 3.39 -18.39
CA ALA A 265 16.95 4.13 -18.92
C ALA A 265 17.04 4.07 -20.45
N GLY A 266 16.79 2.90 -21.06
CA GLY A 266 16.86 2.70 -22.50
C GLY A 266 15.71 3.34 -23.30
N THR A 267 14.58 3.66 -22.63
CA THR A 267 13.37 4.22 -23.25
C THR A 267 13.04 5.64 -22.83
N GLY A 268 13.90 6.29 -22.03
CA GLY A 268 13.66 7.63 -21.52
C GLY A 268 12.51 7.72 -20.51
N LYS A 269 12.09 6.57 -19.93
CA LYS A 269 11.07 6.50 -18.88
C LYS A 269 11.70 6.58 -17.50
N ARG A 270 10.90 6.82 -16.46
CA ARG A 270 11.34 6.81 -15.07
C ARG A 270 10.84 5.53 -14.39
N PHE A 271 11.70 4.90 -13.60
CA PHE A 271 11.35 3.81 -12.71
C PHE A 271 11.75 4.17 -11.29
N VAL A 272 10.77 4.23 -10.38
CA VAL A 272 10.95 4.67 -9.00
C VAL A 272 10.58 3.55 -8.04
N VAL A 273 11.55 3.06 -7.28
CA VAL A 273 11.34 2.14 -6.16
C VAL A 273 11.10 2.94 -4.91
N MET A 274 10.10 2.56 -4.12
CA MET A 274 9.69 3.30 -2.93
C MET A 274 9.45 2.34 -1.77
N TYR A 275 9.48 2.91 -0.55
CA TYR A 275 9.14 2.21 0.67
C TYR A 275 8.15 3.05 1.49
N GLY A 276 7.29 2.35 2.24
CA GLY A 276 6.36 2.97 3.16
C GLY A 276 5.46 1.97 3.87
N GLN A 277 4.68 2.50 4.79
CA GLN A 277 3.73 1.77 5.62
C GLN A 277 2.44 2.58 5.75
N THR A 278 1.31 1.90 6.04
CA THR A 278 0.02 2.56 6.29
C THR A 278 0.14 3.54 7.48
N GLU A 279 0.96 3.21 8.45
CA GLU A 279 1.28 4.00 9.64
C GLU A 279 1.99 5.32 9.36
N ALA A 280 2.44 5.53 8.11
CA ALA A 280 2.99 6.79 7.61
C ALA A 280 2.29 7.24 6.31
N THR A 281 1.00 7.02 6.20
CA THR A 281 0.09 7.51 5.13
C THR A 281 0.55 7.07 3.73
N ALA A 282 1.26 5.99 3.57
CA ALA A 282 1.76 5.30 2.42
C ALA A 282 3.28 5.37 2.24
N ARG A 283 3.86 6.52 1.91
CA ARG A 283 5.23 6.59 1.38
C ARG A 283 6.16 7.36 2.32
N MET A 284 7.32 6.77 2.57
CA MET A 284 8.34 7.29 3.48
C MET A 284 9.66 7.54 2.77
N SER A 285 9.94 6.78 1.69
CA SER A 285 11.14 6.97 0.87
C SER A 285 10.92 6.68 -0.59
N TYR A 286 11.84 7.17 -1.41
CA TYR A 286 11.94 6.86 -2.84
C TYR A 286 13.40 6.73 -3.26
N LEU A 287 13.66 5.85 -4.19
CA LEU A 287 14.96 5.76 -4.86
C LEU A 287 14.93 6.64 -6.11
N PRO A 288 15.73 7.74 -6.15
CA PRO A 288 15.78 8.60 -7.32
C PRO A 288 16.04 7.79 -8.61
N PRO A 289 15.35 8.06 -9.72
CA PRO A 289 15.50 7.30 -10.97
C PRO A 289 16.94 7.20 -11.46
N ALA A 290 17.72 8.27 -11.27
CA ALA A 290 19.15 8.31 -11.65
C ALA A 290 20.01 7.30 -10.88
N ASP A 291 19.60 6.93 -9.66
CA ASP A 291 20.32 6.01 -8.78
C ASP A 291 19.78 4.58 -8.84
N CYS A 292 18.71 4.34 -9.59
CA CYS A 292 18.01 3.06 -9.62
C CYS A 292 18.94 1.88 -9.96
N LEU A 293 19.87 2.06 -10.90
CA LEU A 293 20.83 1.03 -11.30
C LEU A 293 22.12 1.03 -10.45
N ARG A 294 22.46 2.16 -9.82
CA ARG A 294 23.63 2.27 -8.93
C ARG A 294 23.36 1.71 -7.54
N LYS A 295 22.13 1.91 -7.03
CA LYS A 295 21.71 1.57 -5.66
C LYS A 295 20.68 0.41 -5.64
N ILE A 296 21.04 -0.69 -6.30
CA ILE A 296 20.13 -1.87 -6.39
C ILE A 296 19.85 -2.45 -5.00
N GLY A 297 18.57 -2.60 -4.66
CA GLY A 297 18.08 -3.12 -3.38
C GLY A 297 17.86 -2.05 -2.32
N SER A 298 18.22 -0.79 -2.61
CA SER A 298 17.92 0.35 -1.74
C SER A 298 16.44 0.73 -1.79
N ILE A 299 15.94 1.22 -0.66
CA ILE A 299 14.66 1.94 -0.56
C ILE A 299 14.82 3.44 -0.85
N GLY A 300 16.04 3.89 -1.13
CA GLY A 300 16.37 5.27 -1.47
C GLY A 300 16.61 6.17 -0.26
N VAL A 301 16.12 7.40 -0.38
CA VAL A 301 16.21 8.47 0.61
C VAL A 301 14.81 8.83 1.12
N ALA A 302 14.72 9.50 2.26
CA ALA A 302 13.44 9.97 2.79
C ALA A 302 12.73 10.92 1.80
N ILE A 303 11.40 10.87 1.78
CA ILE A 303 10.58 11.81 0.99
C ILE A 303 10.75 13.25 1.50
N PRO A 304 10.48 14.27 0.68
CA PRO A 304 10.47 15.66 1.13
C PRO A 304 9.62 15.88 2.39
N GLY A 305 10.20 16.51 3.40
CA GLY A 305 9.55 16.73 4.71
C GLY A 305 9.70 15.58 5.71
N GLY A 306 10.27 14.44 5.31
CA GLY A 306 10.58 13.32 6.18
C GLY A 306 12.09 13.15 6.44
N SER A 307 12.43 12.36 7.45
CA SER A 307 13.82 11.96 7.74
C SER A 307 13.86 10.55 8.33
N PHE A 308 14.97 9.85 8.11
CA PHE A 308 15.25 8.55 8.70
C PHE A 308 16.39 8.60 9.70
N ARG A 309 16.29 7.74 10.71
CA ARG A 309 17.37 7.42 11.65
C ARG A 309 17.43 5.91 11.85
N ILE A 310 18.61 5.39 12.10
CA ILE A 310 18.82 4.00 12.49
C ILE A 310 19.05 3.99 14.00
N LEU A 311 18.28 3.21 14.75
CA LEU A 311 18.33 3.14 16.20
C LEU A 311 18.76 1.74 16.66
N ASP A 312 19.59 1.70 17.70
CA ASP A 312 19.90 0.45 18.41
C ASP A 312 18.74 -0.01 19.32
N ASP A 313 18.97 -1.08 20.09
CA ASP A 313 17.94 -1.62 20.98
C ASP A 313 17.67 -0.71 22.21
N ASP A 314 18.57 0.21 22.54
CA ASP A 314 18.40 1.23 23.60
C ASP A 314 17.85 2.56 23.04
N HIS A 315 17.41 2.55 21.76
CA HIS A 315 16.92 3.71 21.00
C HIS A 315 17.96 4.84 20.81
N ALA A 316 19.26 4.56 20.96
CA ALA A 316 20.32 5.48 20.58
C ALA A 316 20.57 5.44 19.06
N GLU A 317 20.87 6.58 18.47
CA GLU A 317 21.09 6.69 17.03
C GLU A 317 22.45 6.10 16.63
N LEU A 318 22.42 5.19 15.64
CA LEU A 318 23.61 4.62 15.00
C LEU A 318 23.98 5.48 13.79
N THR A 319 25.13 6.13 13.85
CA THR A 319 25.61 7.05 12.80
C THR A 319 26.66 6.41 11.88
N GLU A 320 27.23 5.27 12.27
CA GLU A 320 28.22 4.56 11.46
C GLU A 320 27.58 3.97 10.20
N PRO A 321 28.18 4.18 9.01
CA PRO A 321 27.68 3.59 7.78
C PRO A 321 27.56 2.06 7.88
N ASN A 322 26.48 1.52 7.32
CA ASN A 322 26.17 0.10 7.31
C ASN A 322 25.88 -0.53 8.70
N ALA A 323 25.82 0.25 9.77
CA ALA A 323 25.33 -0.23 11.06
C ALA A 323 23.83 -0.59 10.94
N ILE A 324 23.47 -1.79 11.41
CA ILE A 324 22.10 -2.30 11.34
C ILE A 324 21.39 -1.99 12.65
N GLY A 325 20.23 -1.35 12.56
CA GLY A 325 19.34 -1.06 13.68
C GLY A 325 17.90 -0.91 13.22
N GLU A 326 17.00 -0.54 14.12
CA GLU A 326 15.61 -0.28 13.80
C GLU A 326 15.47 1.03 13.02
N LEU A 327 14.79 0.97 11.89
CA LEU A 327 14.47 2.16 11.11
C LEU A 327 13.41 2.98 11.81
N CYS A 328 13.78 4.21 12.19
CA CYS A 328 12.88 5.23 12.72
C CYS A 328 12.62 6.27 11.63
N TYR A 329 11.36 6.64 11.44
CA TYR A 329 10.95 7.68 10.50
C TYR A 329 10.31 8.84 11.27
N ASP A 330 10.74 10.07 10.97
CA ASP A 330 10.10 11.29 11.43
C ASP A 330 9.53 12.05 10.22
N GLY A 331 8.26 12.45 10.28
CA GLY A 331 7.61 13.18 9.20
C GLY A 331 6.15 13.54 9.49
N PRO A 332 5.62 14.58 8.81
CA PRO A 332 4.26 15.06 9.02
C PRO A 332 3.18 14.09 8.52
N ASN A 333 3.56 13.08 7.76
CA ASN A 333 2.69 12.02 7.26
C ASN A 333 2.59 10.80 8.20
N VAL A 334 3.24 10.83 9.37
CA VAL A 334 3.10 9.78 10.39
C VAL A 334 1.70 9.85 11.00
N SER A 335 1.02 8.71 11.08
CA SER A 335 -0.34 8.57 11.58
C SER A 335 -0.50 9.00 13.05
N LEU A 336 -1.71 9.34 13.44
CA LEU A 336 -2.07 9.66 14.83
C LEU A 336 -1.89 8.48 15.79
N GLY A 337 -1.94 7.26 15.30
CA GLY A 337 -1.90 6.02 16.09
C GLY A 337 -2.88 4.99 15.54
N TYR A 338 -3.26 4.05 16.40
CA TYR A 338 -4.25 3.02 16.06
C TYR A 338 -5.59 3.27 16.76
N ALA A 339 -6.64 2.64 16.22
CA ALA A 339 -7.91 2.47 16.90
C ALA A 339 -8.25 0.98 16.93
N HIS A 340 -8.82 0.50 18.04
CA HIS A 340 -9.31 -0.86 18.24
C HIS A 340 -10.85 -0.91 18.34
N GLY A 341 -11.49 0.25 18.33
CA GLY A 341 -12.93 0.44 18.37
C GLY A 341 -13.31 1.92 18.28
N ALA A 342 -14.61 2.18 18.30
CA ALA A 342 -15.16 3.53 18.12
C ALA A 342 -14.66 4.53 19.21
N ASP A 343 -14.42 4.07 20.43
CA ASP A 343 -14.01 4.94 21.53
C ASP A 343 -12.57 5.49 21.35
N ASP A 344 -11.73 4.81 20.57
CA ASP A 344 -10.37 5.27 20.25
C ASP A 344 -10.34 6.38 19.18
N LEU A 345 -11.46 6.63 18.49
CA LEU A 345 -11.51 7.62 17.41
C LEU A 345 -11.42 9.08 17.91
N GLN A 346 -11.64 9.31 19.20
CA GLN A 346 -11.48 10.60 19.87
C GLN A 346 -10.05 10.86 20.38
N LEU A 347 -9.16 9.84 20.36
CA LEU A 347 -7.77 10.00 20.79
C LEU A 347 -7.02 10.93 19.86
N GLY A 348 -6.21 11.82 20.44
CA GLY A 348 -5.34 12.74 19.71
C GLY A 348 -4.16 12.04 19.03
N ASP A 349 -3.15 12.83 18.70
CA ASP A 349 -1.89 12.31 18.14
C ASP A 349 -1.05 11.64 19.24
N GLU A 350 -0.83 10.33 19.12
CA GLU A 350 -0.05 9.52 20.04
C GLU A 350 1.40 9.33 19.54
N ARG A 351 1.67 9.65 18.28
CA ARG A 351 2.98 9.40 17.65
C ARG A 351 3.82 10.65 17.48
N HIS A 352 3.21 11.81 17.49
CA HIS A 352 3.89 13.12 17.42
C HIS A 352 4.88 13.17 16.23
N GLY A 353 4.45 12.67 15.07
CA GLY A 353 5.25 12.68 13.85
C GLY A 353 6.39 11.66 13.82
N ARG A 354 6.48 10.71 14.77
CA ARG A 354 7.54 9.68 14.83
C ARG A 354 7.01 8.28 14.72
N LEU A 355 7.65 7.46 13.89
CA LEU A 355 7.31 6.05 13.68
C LEU A 355 8.53 5.15 13.86
N LEU A 356 8.49 4.27 14.85
CA LEU A 356 9.34 3.08 14.90
C LEU A 356 8.72 2.06 13.94
N THR A 357 9.40 1.78 12.84
CA THR A 357 8.81 1.03 11.72
C THR A 357 8.68 -0.47 11.98
N GLY A 358 9.44 -0.99 12.95
CA GLY A 358 9.61 -2.42 13.17
C GLY A 358 10.44 -3.11 12.09
N ASP A 359 10.99 -2.35 11.13
CA ASP A 359 11.91 -2.86 10.12
C ASP A 359 13.35 -2.56 10.56
N LEU A 360 14.26 -3.52 10.38
CA LEU A 360 15.69 -3.31 10.51
C LEU A 360 16.26 -2.81 9.20
N ALA A 361 17.14 -1.80 9.28
CA ALA A 361 17.74 -1.18 8.13
C ALA A 361 19.16 -0.72 8.42
N TYR A 362 19.86 -0.34 7.39
CA TYR A 362 21.14 0.36 7.46
C TYR A 362 21.19 1.49 6.44
N CYS A 363 22.07 2.47 6.66
CA CYS A 363 22.36 3.55 5.73
C CYS A 363 23.77 3.35 5.17
N ASP A 364 23.95 3.48 3.85
CA ASP A 364 25.28 3.41 3.26
C ASP A 364 26.04 4.76 3.33
N GLU A 365 27.30 4.78 2.90
CA GLU A 365 28.15 5.97 2.91
C GLU A 365 27.63 7.15 2.06
N ASP A 366 26.76 6.84 1.08
CA ASP A 366 26.11 7.84 0.20
C ASP A 366 24.75 8.34 0.75
N GLY A 367 24.32 7.86 1.92
CA GLY A 367 23.05 8.26 2.55
C GLY A 367 21.81 7.51 2.02
N PHE A 368 21.99 6.36 1.36
CA PHE A 368 20.90 5.52 0.88
C PHE A 368 20.56 4.41 1.90
N TYR A 369 19.28 4.21 2.13
CA TYR A 369 18.77 3.23 3.10
C TYR A 369 18.42 1.89 2.45
N TYR A 370 18.65 0.81 3.22
CA TYR A 370 18.38 -0.57 2.80
C TYR A 370 17.68 -1.33 3.91
N ILE A 371 16.58 -2.02 3.59
CA ILE A 371 15.89 -2.90 4.55
C ILE A 371 16.65 -4.21 4.67
N ALA A 372 17.12 -4.49 5.88
CA ALA A 372 17.76 -5.75 6.25
C ALA A 372 16.73 -6.84 6.59
N GLY A 373 15.60 -6.47 7.25
CA GLY A 373 14.53 -7.39 7.57
C GLY A 373 13.55 -6.80 8.57
N ARG A 374 12.67 -7.61 9.16
CA ARG A 374 11.73 -7.17 10.19
C ARG A 374 12.20 -7.53 11.60
N LYS A 375 12.10 -6.60 12.55
CA LYS A 375 12.52 -6.80 13.94
C LYS A 375 11.82 -8.02 14.58
N LYS A 376 10.54 -8.27 14.26
CA LYS A 376 9.75 -9.41 14.75
C LYS A 376 9.91 -10.70 13.94
N ARG A 377 10.69 -10.70 12.85
CA ARG A 377 10.92 -11.86 11.98
C ARG A 377 12.31 -12.46 12.15
N PHE A 378 12.88 -12.33 13.34
CA PHE A 378 14.08 -13.02 13.75
C PHE A 378 13.75 -14.13 14.72
N VAL A 379 14.39 -15.25 14.54
CA VAL A 379 14.40 -16.37 15.49
C VAL A 379 15.82 -16.58 15.98
N LYS A 380 15.99 -17.07 17.19
CA LYS A 380 17.30 -17.48 17.71
C LYS A 380 17.45 -18.97 17.45
N ILE A 381 18.37 -19.34 16.56
CA ILE A 381 18.70 -20.71 16.26
C ILE A 381 20.07 -21.03 16.87
N MET A 382 20.10 -21.90 17.88
CA MET A 382 21.33 -22.26 18.63
C MET A 382 22.13 -21.02 19.09
N GLY A 383 21.40 -19.99 19.57
CA GLY A 383 21.97 -18.73 20.03
C GLY A 383 22.34 -17.73 18.93
N LYS A 384 22.26 -18.10 17.65
CA LYS A 384 22.45 -17.18 16.53
C LYS A 384 21.12 -16.55 16.11
N ARG A 385 21.14 -15.24 15.87
CA ARG A 385 19.99 -14.51 15.34
C ARG A 385 19.85 -14.79 13.84
N VAL A 386 18.76 -15.43 13.44
CA VAL A 386 18.45 -15.79 12.05
C VAL A 386 17.27 -14.94 11.57
N ASN A 387 17.46 -14.26 10.46
CA ASN A 387 16.41 -13.45 9.82
C ASN A 387 15.60 -14.32 8.85
N MET A 388 14.34 -14.55 9.14
CA MET A 388 13.45 -15.34 8.29
C MET A 388 13.26 -14.72 6.90
N ASP A 389 13.29 -13.38 6.78
CA ASP A 389 13.19 -12.71 5.47
C ASP A 389 14.45 -12.96 4.61
N GLU A 390 15.63 -13.06 5.23
CA GLU A 390 16.87 -13.42 4.52
C GLU A 390 16.84 -14.87 4.06
N VAL A 391 16.33 -15.78 4.88
CA VAL A 391 16.15 -17.19 4.51
C VAL A 391 15.23 -17.32 3.30
N GLU A 392 14.07 -16.61 3.32
CA GLU A 392 13.17 -16.56 2.16
C GLU A 392 13.86 -16.01 0.91
N GLN A 393 14.67 -14.97 1.07
CA GLN A 393 15.38 -14.36 -0.05
C GLN A 393 16.48 -15.26 -0.62
N LEU A 394 17.18 -16.01 0.24
CA LEU A 394 18.16 -17.02 -0.21
C LEU A 394 17.51 -18.05 -1.13
N PHE A 395 16.37 -18.60 -0.71
CA PHE A 395 15.62 -19.56 -1.52
C PHE A 395 15.10 -18.93 -2.83
N LYS A 396 14.47 -17.76 -2.77
CA LYS A 396 13.94 -17.07 -3.97
C LYS A 396 15.01 -16.72 -5.00
N ASN A 397 16.22 -16.44 -4.54
CA ASN A 397 17.35 -16.15 -5.44
C ASN A 397 17.87 -17.42 -6.15
N ALA A 398 17.84 -18.57 -5.48
CA ALA A 398 18.32 -19.84 -6.03
C ALA A 398 17.22 -20.56 -6.84
N PHE A 399 15.96 -20.47 -6.42
CA PHE A 399 14.82 -21.20 -6.96
C PHE A 399 13.71 -20.21 -7.37
N ALA A 400 13.94 -19.41 -8.42
CA ALA A 400 13.11 -18.29 -8.83
C ALA A 400 11.72 -18.67 -9.38
N ASP A 401 11.47 -19.95 -9.63
CA ASP A 401 10.20 -20.52 -10.13
C ASP A 401 9.26 -21.00 -9.01
N ARG A 402 9.68 -20.85 -7.74
CA ARG A 402 8.97 -21.33 -6.56
C ARG A 402 8.75 -20.21 -5.54
N ASP A 403 7.67 -20.34 -4.79
CA ASP A 403 7.40 -19.45 -3.66
C ASP A 403 7.94 -20.04 -2.36
N PHE A 404 8.43 -19.16 -1.47
CA PHE A 404 8.91 -19.51 -0.14
C PHE A 404 8.38 -18.54 0.90
N ALA A 405 8.03 -19.07 2.08
CA ALA A 405 7.64 -18.27 3.25
C ALA A 405 8.13 -18.96 4.53
N CYS A 406 8.68 -18.19 5.45
CA CYS A 406 9.20 -18.70 6.72
C CYS A 406 8.34 -18.25 7.89
N THR A 407 8.18 -19.10 8.89
CA THR A 407 7.62 -18.77 10.21
C THR A 407 8.33 -19.61 11.27
N GLY A 408 7.99 -19.44 12.53
CA GLY A 408 8.57 -20.25 13.60
C GLY A 408 8.90 -19.45 14.85
N GLY A 409 9.63 -20.08 15.75
CA GLY A 409 10.12 -19.51 17.00
C GLY A 409 11.60 -19.82 17.21
N ASP A 410 12.12 -19.54 18.39
CA ASP A 410 13.50 -19.85 18.74
C ASP A 410 13.73 -21.37 18.62
N ASP A 411 14.82 -21.75 17.96
CA ASP A 411 15.23 -23.10 17.62
C ASP A 411 14.24 -23.95 16.79
N ASP A 412 13.22 -23.32 16.20
CA ASP A 412 12.21 -23.97 15.36
C ASP A 412 11.81 -23.09 14.17
N LEU A 413 12.56 -23.20 13.07
CA LEU A 413 12.27 -22.47 11.83
C LEU A 413 11.45 -23.36 10.88
N LEU A 414 10.27 -22.90 10.50
CA LEU A 414 9.42 -23.54 9.49
C LEU A 414 9.54 -22.81 8.15
N VAL A 415 9.89 -23.53 7.10
CA VAL A 415 9.97 -23.03 5.73
C VAL A 415 8.88 -23.70 4.91
N PHE A 416 7.95 -22.92 4.39
CA PHE A 416 6.92 -23.36 3.45
C PHE A 416 7.36 -23.07 2.02
N THR A 417 7.12 -24.01 1.12
CA THR A 417 7.49 -23.88 -0.31
C THR A 417 6.43 -24.48 -1.22
N THR A 418 6.30 -23.91 -2.43
CA THR A 418 5.51 -24.52 -3.52
C THR A 418 6.34 -25.54 -4.34
N ALA A 419 7.55 -25.88 -3.90
CA ALA A 419 8.33 -26.97 -4.47
C ALA A 419 7.65 -28.34 -4.21
N PRO A 420 7.79 -29.33 -5.12
CA PRO A 420 7.36 -30.69 -4.85
C PRO A 420 8.04 -31.25 -3.59
N GLU A 421 7.33 -32.11 -2.87
CA GLU A 421 7.87 -32.76 -1.64
C GLU A 421 9.18 -33.52 -1.90
N THR A 422 9.32 -34.10 -3.11
CA THR A 422 10.56 -34.77 -3.55
C THR A 422 11.81 -33.88 -3.53
N ASP A 423 11.63 -32.57 -3.61
CA ASP A 423 12.72 -31.60 -3.68
C ASP A 423 13.09 -31.02 -2.29
N CYS A 424 12.32 -31.34 -1.23
CA CYS A 424 12.54 -30.79 0.11
C CYS A 424 13.94 -31.15 0.67
N SER A 425 14.45 -32.36 0.42
CA SER A 425 15.79 -32.77 0.84
C SER A 425 16.88 -31.89 0.22
N ASP A 426 16.78 -31.58 -1.06
CA ASP A 426 17.74 -30.69 -1.74
C ASP A 426 17.69 -29.25 -1.20
N LEU A 427 16.49 -28.79 -0.82
CA LEU A 427 16.30 -27.49 -0.18
C LEU A 427 16.87 -27.46 1.23
N GLU A 428 16.77 -28.56 2.00
CA GLU A 428 17.41 -28.72 3.31
C GLU A 428 18.93 -28.64 3.20
N ASP A 429 19.52 -29.38 2.28
CA ASP A 429 20.97 -29.36 2.02
C ASP A 429 21.44 -27.96 1.59
N PHE A 430 20.65 -27.30 0.76
CA PHE A 430 20.90 -25.91 0.36
C PHE A 430 20.91 -24.96 1.55
N LEU A 431 19.91 -25.04 2.45
CA LEU A 431 19.82 -24.18 3.62
C LEU A 431 20.96 -24.41 4.60
N VAL A 432 21.35 -25.69 4.84
CA VAL A 432 22.54 -26.07 5.64
C VAL A 432 23.78 -25.42 5.04
N ALA A 433 23.99 -25.59 3.74
CA ALA A 433 25.18 -25.09 3.06
C ALA A 433 25.28 -23.56 3.02
N LYS A 434 24.16 -22.86 2.86
CA LYS A 434 24.14 -21.40 2.66
C LYS A 434 23.92 -20.59 3.92
N ALA A 435 23.09 -21.08 4.85
CA ALA A 435 22.78 -20.37 6.10
C ALA A 435 23.55 -20.94 7.31
N GLY A 436 24.21 -22.12 7.17
CA GLY A 436 24.94 -22.79 8.24
C GLY A 436 24.03 -23.20 9.40
N LEU A 437 22.77 -23.51 9.12
CA LEU A 437 21.79 -23.95 10.11
C LEU A 437 21.88 -25.49 10.28
N HIS A 438 21.74 -25.96 11.52
CA HIS A 438 21.69 -27.38 11.77
C HIS A 438 20.34 -27.97 11.37
N PRO A 439 20.24 -29.14 10.71
CA PRO A 439 18.97 -29.70 10.22
C PRO A 439 17.88 -29.87 11.30
N SER A 440 18.27 -30.09 12.56
CA SER A 440 17.32 -30.25 13.67
C SER A 440 16.60 -28.94 14.08
N CYS A 441 17.00 -27.78 13.54
CA CYS A 441 16.48 -26.48 13.92
C CYS A 441 15.50 -25.88 12.90
N PHE A 442 15.21 -26.64 11.83
CA PHE A 442 14.25 -26.20 10.84
C PHE A 442 13.52 -27.38 10.19
N THR A 443 12.37 -27.07 9.61
CA THR A 443 11.57 -28.03 8.83
C THR A 443 11.14 -27.35 7.54
N ILE A 444 11.26 -28.05 6.40
CA ILE A 444 10.75 -27.57 5.10
C ILE A 444 9.46 -28.35 4.78
N ARG A 445 8.40 -27.64 4.42
CA ARG A 445 7.09 -28.21 4.06
C ARG A 445 6.67 -27.77 2.67
N SER A 446 6.29 -28.73 1.84
CA SER A 446 5.65 -28.50 0.56
C SER A 446 4.17 -28.12 0.78
N VAL A 447 3.69 -27.10 0.08
CA VAL A 447 2.30 -26.66 0.11
C VAL A 447 1.83 -26.32 -1.31
N ALA A 448 0.54 -26.47 -1.57
CA ALA A 448 -0.03 -26.16 -2.89
C ALA A 448 0.13 -24.67 -3.26
N ALA A 449 0.03 -23.77 -2.30
CA ALA A 449 0.21 -22.32 -2.50
C ALA A 449 0.61 -21.64 -1.19
N ILE A 450 1.39 -20.56 -1.28
CA ILE A 450 1.66 -19.65 -0.16
C ILE A 450 0.51 -18.62 -0.09
N PRO A 451 -0.19 -18.48 1.05
CA PRO A 451 -1.29 -17.52 1.20
C PRO A 451 -0.82 -16.10 0.96
N LYS A 452 -1.55 -15.37 0.10
CA LYS A 452 -1.28 -13.95 -0.20
C LYS A 452 -2.61 -13.18 -0.13
N ASN A 453 -2.57 -11.97 0.40
CA ASN A 453 -3.73 -11.08 0.40
C ASN A 453 -3.98 -10.46 -1.00
N SER A 454 -5.06 -9.67 -1.13
CA SER A 454 -5.43 -8.97 -2.38
C SER A 454 -4.33 -8.03 -2.91
N SER A 455 -3.43 -7.57 -2.03
CA SER A 455 -2.25 -6.76 -2.39
C SER A 455 -1.01 -7.60 -2.74
N GLY A 456 -1.12 -8.94 -2.83
CA GLY A 456 -0.02 -9.84 -3.14
C GLY A 456 1.01 -10.06 -2.01
N LYS A 457 0.71 -9.64 -0.78
CA LYS A 457 1.58 -9.85 0.39
C LYS A 457 1.30 -11.19 1.06
N THR A 458 2.36 -11.90 1.44
CA THR A 458 2.28 -13.18 2.17
C THR A 458 1.54 -12.99 3.50
N GLN A 459 0.56 -13.86 3.78
CA GLN A 459 -0.18 -13.92 5.04
C GLN A 459 0.49 -14.96 5.96
N TYR A 460 1.47 -14.50 6.71
CA TYR A 460 2.30 -15.38 7.56
C TYR A 460 1.54 -16.05 8.68
N THR A 461 0.45 -15.47 9.12
CA THR A 461 -0.42 -16.03 10.17
C THR A 461 -1.18 -17.28 9.74
N ASP A 462 -1.41 -17.41 8.45
CA ASP A 462 -2.17 -18.51 7.87
C ASP A 462 -1.28 -19.72 7.56
N LEU A 463 0.07 -19.52 7.55
CA LEU A 463 1.04 -20.58 7.26
C LEU A 463 0.95 -21.78 8.22
N PRO A 464 0.86 -21.60 9.57
CA PRO A 464 0.83 -22.73 10.50
C PRO A 464 -0.39 -23.64 10.34
N GLY A 465 -1.47 -23.13 9.74
CA GLY A 465 -2.71 -23.87 9.49
C GLY A 465 -2.73 -24.64 8.16
N LEU A 466 -1.71 -24.48 7.31
CA LEU A 466 -1.63 -25.19 6.06
C LEU A 466 -1.35 -26.68 6.33
N LYS A 467 -2.23 -27.52 5.82
CA LYS A 467 -2.02 -28.97 5.79
C LYS A 467 -1.24 -29.34 4.53
N ASP A 468 -0.43 -30.37 4.67
CA ASP A 468 0.32 -31.01 3.59
C ASP A 468 -0.59 -31.37 2.40
#